data_982656b84d34d3d7374a5cd4c9406208
#
_entry.id   982656b84d34d3d7374a5cd4c9406208
#
_cell.length_a   1.000
_cell.length_b   1.000
_cell.length_c   1.000
_cell.angle_alpha   90.00
_cell.angle_beta   90.00
_cell.angle_gamma   90.00
#
_symmetry.space_group_name_H-M   'P 1'
#
loop_
_entity.id
_entity.type
_entity.pdbx_description
1 polymer ?
#
loop_
_entity_poly.entity_id
_entity_poly.type
_entity_poly.pdbx_seq_one_letter_code
_entity_poly.pdbx_strand_id
1 'polypeptide(L)'
;MSLSDHVQKLTSTLEQAKLVPGSAAALIPEGFQPTTKLEVSFANKDLDVGNFFRAGECKLAPSISFAAEEGAESGASYTLFLTDPDAPTPDNPQFAFWRHWVLPGLQPLSGGAVVAQTKPALTEFLGPGPKDDSKPHRYLFLLYREPQGLDLKKEDVGGEEFVQRRSWKPAEFAEKHGLKLVGVNWMTCAGDGWTE
;
A
#
# COMPACT_ATOMS: atom_id res chain seq x y z
N MET A 1 6.18 7.90 17.89
CA MET A 1 6.62 8.76 16.75
C MET A 1 5.45 9.65 16.36
N SER A 2 5.62 10.98 16.34
CA SER A 2 4.58 11.92 15.90
C SER A 2 4.31 11.78 14.40
N LEU A 3 3.20 12.34 13.91
CA LEU A 3 2.93 12.38 12.46
C LEU A 3 4.02 13.18 11.73
N SER A 4 4.50 14.27 12.31
CA SER A 4 5.60 15.08 11.74
C SER A 4 6.89 14.28 11.59
N ASP A 5 7.30 13.49 12.60
CA ASP A 5 8.49 12.65 12.51
C ASP A 5 8.32 11.56 11.45
N HIS A 6 7.10 10.99 11.35
CA HIS A 6 6.77 10.01 10.33
C HIS A 6 6.88 10.59 8.92
N VAL A 7 6.37 11.81 8.70
CA VAL A 7 6.45 12.53 7.40
C VAL A 7 7.91 12.72 6.98
N GLN A 8 8.75 13.20 7.87
CA GLN A 8 10.17 13.43 7.57
C GLN A 8 10.89 12.12 7.20
N LYS A 9 10.65 11.05 7.98
CA LYS A 9 11.22 9.74 7.72
C LYS A 9 10.71 9.17 6.40
N LEU A 10 9.41 9.22 6.14
CA LEU A 10 8.79 8.76 4.89
C LEU A 10 9.40 9.45 3.68
N THR A 11 9.46 10.78 3.69
CA THR A 11 10.05 11.57 2.58
C THR A 11 11.49 11.13 2.30
N SER A 12 12.32 11.09 3.33
CA SER A 12 13.74 10.69 3.19
C SER A 12 13.88 9.27 2.65
N THR A 13 13.09 8.31 3.15
CA THR A 13 13.22 6.91 2.73
C THR A 13 12.67 6.67 1.32
N LEU A 14 11.61 7.37 0.90
CA LEU A 14 11.10 7.33 -0.47
C LEU A 14 12.13 7.85 -1.48
N GLU A 15 12.85 8.92 -1.13
CA GLU A 15 13.91 9.48 -1.95
C GLU A 15 15.10 8.52 -2.07
N GLN A 16 15.59 8.00 -0.95
CA GLN A 16 16.70 7.03 -0.92
C GLN A 16 16.38 5.77 -1.73
N ALA A 17 15.13 5.31 -1.68
CA ALA A 17 14.67 4.16 -2.43
C ALA A 17 14.37 4.47 -3.90
N LYS A 18 14.53 5.70 -4.37
CA LYS A 18 14.16 6.15 -5.73
C LYS A 18 12.70 5.85 -6.07
N LEU A 19 11.83 5.97 -5.08
CA LEU A 19 10.40 5.87 -5.25
C LEU A 19 9.79 7.23 -5.61
N VAL A 20 10.21 8.29 -4.91
CA VAL A 20 9.78 9.68 -5.15
C VAL A 20 10.99 10.62 -4.92
N PRO A 21 11.46 11.32 -5.98
CA PRO A 21 11.10 11.14 -7.37
C PRO A 21 11.53 9.78 -7.91
N GLY A 22 10.69 9.15 -8.72
CA GLY A 22 11.06 7.86 -9.34
C GLY A 22 9.86 6.97 -9.66
N SER A 23 10.00 5.67 -9.40
CA SER A 23 9.05 4.65 -9.85
C SER A 23 7.64 4.77 -9.26
N ALA A 24 7.46 5.46 -8.14
CA ALA A 24 6.15 5.70 -7.50
C ALA A 24 5.65 7.15 -7.62
N ALA A 25 6.33 8.02 -8.37
CA ALA A 25 5.96 9.44 -8.48
C ALA A 25 4.54 9.67 -9.04
N ALA A 26 4.01 8.73 -9.84
CA ALA A 26 2.64 8.79 -10.32
C ALA A 26 1.60 8.51 -9.21
N LEU A 27 2.00 7.83 -8.14
CA LEU A 27 1.13 7.44 -7.01
C LEU A 27 1.27 8.36 -5.82
N ILE A 28 2.49 8.78 -5.55
CA ILE A 28 2.84 9.61 -4.40
C ILE A 28 3.42 10.90 -4.95
N PRO A 29 2.68 12.01 -4.90
CA PRO A 29 3.18 13.30 -5.37
C PRO A 29 4.44 13.72 -4.62
N GLU A 30 5.34 14.41 -5.30
CA GLU A 30 6.50 15.04 -4.66
C GLU A 30 6.03 16.03 -3.59
N GLY A 31 6.64 15.98 -2.41
CA GLY A 31 6.21 16.77 -1.27
C GLY A 31 4.91 16.31 -0.59
N PHE A 32 4.44 15.09 -0.87
CA PHE A 32 3.25 14.51 -0.24
C PHE A 32 3.31 14.61 1.28
N GLN A 33 2.24 15.12 1.88
CA GLN A 33 2.07 15.21 3.34
C GLN A 33 0.93 14.29 3.77
N PRO A 34 1.21 13.14 4.41
CA PRO A 34 0.17 12.29 4.98
C PRO A 34 -0.67 13.06 6.00
N THR A 35 -1.98 12.85 5.94
CA THR A 35 -2.93 13.39 6.94
C THR A 35 -3.26 12.39 8.04
N THR A 36 -2.85 11.14 7.86
CA THR A 36 -2.87 10.11 8.91
C THR A 36 -1.68 9.18 8.77
N LYS A 37 -1.23 8.59 9.89
CA LYS A 37 -0.18 7.58 9.90
C LYS A 37 -0.78 6.21 9.62
N LEU A 38 -0.39 5.60 8.50
CA LEU A 38 -0.76 4.22 8.18
C LEU A 38 0.19 3.25 8.89
N GLU A 39 -0.35 2.45 9.79
CA GLU A 39 0.37 1.40 10.49
C GLU A 39 0.01 0.04 9.90
N VAL A 40 1.02 -0.76 9.62
CA VAL A 40 0.90 -2.09 9.02
C VAL A 40 1.78 -3.04 9.81
N SER A 41 1.25 -4.19 10.22
CA SER A 41 2.00 -5.17 10.99
C SER A 41 1.75 -6.59 10.49
N PHE A 42 2.82 -7.28 10.12
CA PHE A 42 2.81 -8.73 9.86
C PHE A 42 3.14 -9.47 11.14
N ALA A 43 2.22 -10.30 11.63
CA ALA A 43 2.37 -11.16 12.80
C ALA A 43 3.18 -10.55 13.97
N ASN A 44 4.50 -10.46 13.84
CA ASN A 44 5.42 -10.05 14.90
C ASN A 44 6.34 -8.89 14.47
N LYS A 45 6.06 -8.23 13.33
CA LYS A 45 6.95 -7.21 12.77
C LYS A 45 6.18 -6.08 12.10
N ASP A 46 6.40 -4.88 12.61
CA ASP A 46 5.78 -3.67 12.07
C ASP A 46 6.53 -3.17 10.84
N LEU A 47 5.78 -2.62 9.89
CA LEU A 47 6.34 -1.82 8.82
C LEU A 47 6.82 -0.48 9.37
N ASP A 48 8.00 -0.08 8.95
CA ASP A 48 8.63 1.17 9.34
C ASP A 48 9.35 1.82 8.16
N VAL A 49 8.56 2.27 7.20
CA VAL A 49 8.93 3.06 6.00
C VAL A 49 10.23 2.58 5.33
N GLY A 50 10.19 1.37 4.80
CA GLY A 50 11.26 0.79 3.99
C GLY A 50 12.05 -0.33 4.65
N ASN A 51 11.68 -0.77 5.86
CA ASN A 51 12.36 -1.88 6.50
C ASN A 51 12.20 -3.19 5.70
N PHE A 52 13.16 -4.09 5.91
CA PHE A 52 13.29 -5.33 5.14
C PHE A 52 12.46 -6.48 5.72
N PHE A 53 11.84 -7.26 4.83
CA PHE A 53 11.10 -8.48 5.14
C PHE A 53 11.56 -9.65 4.26
N ARG A 54 11.32 -10.88 4.70
CA ARG A 54 11.35 -12.09 3.88
C ARG A 54 9.92 -12.47 3.44
N ALA A 55 9.80 -13.09 2.28
CA ALA A 55 8.51 -13.51 1.74
C ALA A 55 7.72 -14.40 2.72
N GLY A 56 8.43 -15.26 3.46
CA GLY A 56 7.86 -16.11 4.50
C GLY A 56 7.19 -15.36 5.65
N GLU A 57 7.65 -14.15 5.96
CA GLU A 57 7.06 -13.29 7.00
C GLU A 57 5.75 -12.63 6.56
N CYS A 58 5.48 -12.59 5.23
CA CYS A 58 4.39 -11.84 4.62
C CYS A 58 3.31 -12.73 3.97
N LYS A 59 3.24 -14.02 4.32
CA LYS A 59 2.29 -14.97 3.70
C LYS A 59 0.83 -14.69 4.04
N LEU A 60 0.57 -14.20 5.24
CA LEU A 60 -0.77 -13.85 5.70
C LEU A 60 -0.98 -12.33 5.59
N ALA A 61 -2.22 -11.91 5.38
CA ALA A 61 -2.56 -10.50 5.35
C ALA A 61 -2.15 -9.81 6.66
N PRO A 62 -1.52 -8.64 6.60
CA PRO A 62 -1.14 -7.89 7.79
C PRO A 62 -2.35 -7.25 8.46
N SER A 63 -2.20 -6.89 9.72
CA SER A 63 -3.11 -5.96 10.36
C SER A 63 -2.86 -4.55 9.87
N ILE A 64 -3.96 -3.80 9.68
CA ILE A 64 -3.95 -2.41 9.23
C ILE A 64 -4.58 -1.56 10.30
N SER A 65 -3.90 -0.48 10.67
CA SER A 65 -4.46 0.50 11.60
C SER A 65 -4.07 1.93 11.23
N PHE A 66 -4.96 2.86 11.51
CA PHE A 66 -4.75 4.30 11.35
C PHE A 66 -5.83 5.07 12.12
N ALA A 67 -5.49 6.29 12.54
CA ALA A 67 -6.47 7.19 13.14
C ALA A 67 -7.29 7.90 12.05
N ALA A 68 -8.51 8.32 12.36
CA ALA A 68 -9.26 9.22 11.49
C ALA A 68 -8.44 10.50 11.24
N GLU A 69 -8.53 11.03 10.01
CA GLU A 69 -7.95 12.34 9.71
C GLU A 69 -8.59 13.43 10.56
N GLU A 70 -7.83 14.46 10.91
CA GLU A 70 -8.37 15.62 11.60
C GLU A 70 -9.47 16.28 10.73
N GLY A 71 -10.64 16.49 11.33
CA GLY A 71 -11.79 17.06 10.63
C GLY A 71 -12.50 16.13 9.64
N ALA A 72 -12.16 14.83 9.63
CA ALA A 72 -12.91 13.86 8.81
C ALA A 72 -14.35 13.74 9.30
N GLU A 73 -15.27 13.55 8.35
CA GLU A 73 -16.68 13.28 8.66
C GLU A 73 -16.82 11.97 9.41
N SER A 74 -17.84 11.90 10.27
CA SER A 74 -18.19 10.64 10.95
C SER A 74 -18.53 9.57 9.93
N GLY A 75 -17.89 8.40 10.03
CA GLY A 75 -18.11 7.29 9.09
C GLY A 75 -17.32 7.43 7.78
N ALA A 76 -16.34 8.33 7.69
CA ALA A 76 -15.43 8.39 6.55
C ALA A 76 -14.82 7.02 6.26
N SER A 77 -14.86 6.61 5.00
CA SER A 77 -14.34 5.34 4.51
C SER A 77 -13.04 5.52 3.74
N TYR A 78 -12.23 4.49 3.77
CA TYR A 78 -10.92 4.48 3.13
C TYR A 78 -10.69 3.19 2.34
N THR A 79 -9.92 3.30 1.26
CA THR A 79 -9.45 2.16 0.48
C THR A 79 -7.94 2.02 0.61
N LEU A 80 -7.48 0.80 0.91
CA LEU A 80 -6.05 0.45 0.94
C LEU A 80 -5.65 -0.23 -0.37
N PHE A 81 -4.52 0.18 -0.95
CA PHE A 81 -3.83 -0.55 -2.01
C PHE A 81 -2.51 -1.13 -1.48
N LEU A 82 -2.22 -2.38 -1.84
CA LEU A 82 -0.88 -2.94 -1.78
C LEU A 82 -0.43 -3.24 -3.20
N THR A 83 0.66 -2.61 -3.62
CA THR A 83 1.17 -2.74 -4.99
C THR A 83 2.70 -2.77 -5.04
N ASP A 84 3.24 -3.43 -6.07
CA ASP A 84 4.67 -3.65 -6.30
C ASP A 84 5.11 -2.98 -7.61
N PRO A 85 5.92 -1.92 -7.57
CA PRO A 85 6.48 -1.25 -8.74
C PRO A 85 7.61 -2.04 -9.42
N ASP A 86 8.09 -3.15 -8.82
CA ASP A 86 9.31 -3.84 -9.22
C ASP A 86 9.06 -5.18 -9.91
N ALA A 87 7.79 -5.58 -10.11
CA ALA A 87 7.46 -6.87 -10.70
C ALA A 87 7.82 -6.96 -12.20
N PRO A 88 8.43 -8.04 -12.71
CA PRO A 88 8.82 -9.28 -12.01
C PRO A 88 10.16 -9.18 -11.29
N THR A 89 10.99 -8.18 -11.59
CA THR A 89 12.26 -7.87 -10.93
C THR A 89 12.53 -6.37 -10.96
N PRO A 90 13.22 -5.78 -9.97
CA PRO A 90 13.56 -4.36 -9.96
C PRO A 90 14.38 -3.89 -11.16
N ASP A 91 15.19 -4.79 -11.74
CA ASP A 91 16.03 -4.47 -12.90
C ASP A 91 15.22 -4.47 -14.23
N ASN A 92 14.08 -5.14 -14.25
CA ASN A 92 13.18 -5.18 -15.41
C ASN A 92 11.70 -5.25 -14.99
N PRO A 93 11.10 -4.13 -14.52
CA PRO A 93 9.78 -4.12 -13.90
C PRO A 93 8.62 -4.06 -14.92
N GLN A 94 8.65 -4.92 -15.93
CA GLN A 94 7.69 -4.91 -17.06
C GLN A 94 6.24 -5.22 -16.65
N PHE A 95 6.00 -5.70 -15.42
CA PHE A 95 4.67 -5.97 -14.87
C PHE A 95 4.26 -4.97 -13.77
N ALA A 96 5.00 -3.88 -13.64
CA ALA A 96 4.66 -2.80 -12.72
C ALA A 96 3.36 -2.09 -13.16
N PHE A 97 2.50 -1.77 -12.28
CA PHE A 97 2.46 -2.16 -10.88
C PHE A 97 1.75 -3.50 -10.72
N TRP A 98 2.28 -4.40 -9.88
CA TRP A 98 1.57 -5.63 -9.54
C TRP A 98 0.56 -5.35 -8.43
N ARG A 99 -0.70 -5.80 -8.61
CA ARG A 99 -1.80 -5.61 -7.65
C ARG A 99 -1.85 -6.75 -6.65
N HIS A 100 -1.40 -6.51 -5.41
CA HIS A 100 -1.38 -7.49 -4.32
C HIS A 100 -2.67 -7.50 -3.50
N TRP A 101 -3.24 -6.33 -3.23
CA TRP A 101 -4.43 -6.18 -2.41
C TRP A 101 -5.14 -4.86 -2.73
N VAL A 102 -6.48 -4.91 -2.80
CA VAL A 102 -7.32 -3.70 -2.87
C VAL A 102 -8.47 -3.88 -1.89
N LEU A 103 -8.46 -3.12 -0.81
CA LEU A 103 -9.36 -3.27 0.33
C LEU A 103 -10.14 -1.99 0.58
N PRO A 104 -11.39 -1.88 0.11
CA PRO A 104 -12.24 -0.71 0.32
C PRO A 104 -12.98 -0.79 1.65
N GLY A 105 -13.63 0.32 2.04
CA GLY A 105 -14.54 0.36 3.17
C GLY A 105 -13.87 0.22 4.52
N LEU A 106 -12.61 0.64 4.65
CA LEU A 106 -11.94 0.71 5.93
C LEU A 106 -12.44 1.92 6.72
N GLN A 107 -12.87 1.72 7.96
CA GLN A 107 -13.37 2.80 8.84
C GLN A 107 -12.63 2.76 10.17
N PRO A 108 -11.87 3.81 10.52
CA PRO A 108 -11.24 3.89 11.82
C PRO A 108 -12.32 4.07 12.90
N LEU A 109 -12.23 3.26 13.95
CA LEU A 109 -13.17 3.32 15.07
C LEU A 109 -12.77 4.44 16.04
N SER A 110 -13.77 5.02 16.69
CA SER A 110 -13.57 6.11 17.65
C SER A 110 -12.63 5.70 18.79
N GLY A 111 -11.63 6.53 19.06
CA GLY A 111 -10.74 6.40 20.22
C GLY A 111 -9.50 5.53 20.00
N GLY A 112 -9.21 5.07 18.77
CA GLY A 112 -8.01 4.28 18.56
C GLY A 112 -7.66 4.00 17.12
N ALA A 113 -6.60 3.23 16.94
CA ALA A 113 -6.11 2.80 15.64
C ALA A 113 -6.84 1.54 15.11
N VAL A 114 -7.88 1.07 15.80
CA VAL A 114 -8.66 -0.08 15.33
C VAL A 114 -9.51 0.32 14.13
N VAL A 115 -9.44 -0.49 13.09
CA VAL A 115 -10.13 -0.24 11.81
C VAL A 115 -11.13 -1.36 11.56
N ALA A 116 -12.38 -0.99 11.27
CA ALA A 116 -13.40 -1.91 10.79
C ALA A 116 -13.32 -2.03 9.28
N GLN A 117 -13.39 -3.25 8.77
CA GLN A 117 -13.58 -3.52 7.34
C GLN A 117 -15.09 -3.68 7.09
N THR A 118 -15.69 -2.76 6.33
CA THR A 118 -17.14 -2.75 6.06
C THR A 118 -17.53 -3.33 4.71
N LYS A 119 -16.55 -3.56 3.83
CA LYS A 119 -16.74 -4.12 2.48
C LYS A 119 -15.74 -5.25 2.23
N PRO A 120 -16.07 -6.23 1.39
CA PRO A 120 -15.12 -7.27 0.99
C PRO A 120 -13.98 -6.67 0.15
N ALA A 121 -12.84 -7.35 0.13
CA ALA A 121 -11.74 -7.00 -0.76
C ALA A 121 -12.17 -7.05 -2.24
N LEU A 122 -11.71 -6.09 -3.02
CA LEU A 122 -11.87 -6.11 -4.49
C LEU A 122 -10.80 -6.97 -5.16
N THR A 123 -9.61 -7.01 -4.57
CA THR A 123 -8.54 -7.96 -4.87
C THR A 123 -8.10 -8.54 -3.55
N GLU A 124 -8.24 -9.86 -3.40
CA GLU A 124 -7.82 -10.56 -2.19
C GLU A 124 -6.30 -10.48 -2.01
N PHE A 125 -5.88 -10.48 -0.73
CA PHE A 125 -4.47 -10.40 -0.39
C PHE A 125 -3.68 -11.54 -1.03
N LEU A 126 -2.64 -11.18 -1.76
CA LEU A 126 -1.59 -12.07 -2.21
C LEU A 126 -0.27 -11.53 -1.68
N GLY A 127 0.39 -12.28 -0.81
CA GLY A 127 1.64 -11.87 -0.20
C GLY A 127 2.76 -11.63 -1.22
N PRO A 128 3.79 -10.87 -0.83
CA PRO A 128 5.05 -10.78 -1.57
C PRO A 128 5.61 -12.15 -1.95
N GLY A 129 6.07 -12.29 -3.17
CA GLY A 129 6.63 -13.53 -3.70
C GLY A 129 7.80 -13.30 -4.66
N PRO A 130 8.78 -12.42 -4.32
CA PRO A 130 9.95 -12.25 -5.16
C PRO A 130 10.76 -13.57 -5.17
N LYS A 131 11.40 -13.86 -6.29
CA LYS A 131 12.27 -15.02 -6.42
C LYS A 131 13.55 -14.82 -5.63
N ASP A 132 14.19 -15.92 -5.23
CA ASP A 132 15.45 -15.89 -4.48
C ASP A 132 16.63 -15.29 -5.28
N ASP A 133 16.55 -15.32 -6.61
CA ASP A 133 17.52 -14.72 -7.52
C ASP A 133 17.19 -13.27 -7.91
N SER A 134 16.11 -12.71 -7.40
CA SER A 134 15.74 -11.31 -7.58
C SER A 134 16.28 -10.45 -6.45
N LYS A 135 16.70 -9.23 -6.77
CA LYS A 135 16.89 -8.19 -5.75
C LYS A 135 15.59 -7.96 -4.97
N PRO A 136 15.65 -7.45 -3.73
CA PRO A 136 14.46 -7.11 -2.96
C PRO A 136 13.55 -6.16 -3.73
N HIS A 137 12.26 -6.46 -3.76
CA HIS A 137 11.22 -5.59 -4.31
C HIS A 137 10.72 -4.60 -3.26
N ARG A 138 10.18 -3.47 -3.72
CA ARG A 138 9.52 -2.46 -2.89
C ARG A 138 8.01 -2.67 -2.95
N TYR A 139 7.37 -2.73 -1.79
CA TYR A 139 5.92 -2.92 -1.65
C TYR A 139 5.31 -1.69 -1.02
N LEU A 140 4.37 -1.07 -1.72
CA LEU A 140 3.74 0.18 -1.32
C LEU A 140 2.36 -0.09 -0.74
N PHE A 141 2.13 0.34 0.48
CA PHE A 141 0.83 0.42 1.13
C PHE A 141 0.34 1.87 1.03
N LEU A 142 -0.74 2.07 0.29
CA LEU A 142 -1.29 3.38 -0.03
C LEU A 142 -2.71 3.45 0.51
N LEU A 143 -2.97 4.38 1.42
CA LEU A 143 -4.28 4.60 2.01
C LEU A 143 -4.94 5.81 1.34
N TYR A 144 -6.13 5.59 0.81
CA TYR A 144 -6.91 6.63 0.14
C TYR A 144 -8.22 6.86 0.88
N ARG A 145 -8.59 8.13 1.09
CA ARG A 145 -9.95 8.48 1.51
C ARG A 145 -10.91 8.34 0.34
N GLU A 146 -12.03 7.65 0.59
CA GLU A 146 -13.11 7.48 -0.38
C GLU A 146 -13.98 8.74 -0.46
N PRO A 147 -14.45 9.16 -1.65
CA PRO A 147 -15.53 10.13 -1.74
C PRO A 147 -16.83 9.53 -1.19
N GLN A 148 -17.72 10.40 -0.71
CA GLN A 148 -19.01 9.95 -0.17
C GLN A 148 -19.82 9.17 -1.22
N GLY A 149 -20.40 8.04 -0.80
CA GLY A 149 -21.24 7.21 -1.66
C GLY A 149 -20.49 6.35 -2.68
N LEU A 150 -19.15 6.24 -2.59
CA LEU A 150 -18.39 5.36 -3.47
C LEU A 150 -18.79 3.90 -3.28
N ASP A 151 -19.13 3.23 -4.37
CA ASP A 151 -19.48 1.81 -4.40
C ASP A 151 -18.67 1.09 -5.48
N LEU A 152 -17.44 0.69 -5.11
CA LEU A 152 -16.53 -0.06 -5.97
C LEU A 152 -16.96 -1.53 -6.07
N LYS A 153 -16.80 -2.10 -7.27
CA LYS A 153 -17.07 -3.51 -7.58
C LYS A 153 -15.78 -4.22 -7.97
N LYS A 154 -15.74 -5.55 -7.87
CA LYS A 154 -14.59 -6.36 -8.29
C LYS A 154 -14.20 -6.11 -9.74
N GLU A 155 -15.16 -5.88 -10.62
CA GLU A 155 -14.96 -5.60 -12.03
C GLU A 155 -14.19 -4.29 -12.28
N ASP A 156 -14.26 -3.33 -11.37
CA ASP A 156 -13.57 -2.04 -11.50
C ASP A 156 -12.04 -2.19 -11.42
N VAL A 157 -11.55 -3.16 -10.68
CA VAL A 157 -10.11 -3.42 -10.54
C VAL A 157 -9.58 -4.46 -11.53
N GLY A 158 -10.45 -5.12 -12.29
CA GLY A 158 -10.12 -6.23 -13.17
C GLY A 158 -10.14 -7.58 -12.44
N GLY A 159 -9.70 -8.65 -13.11
CA GLY A 159 -9.73 -10.00 -12.57
C GLY A 159 -8.70 -10.27 -11.47
N GLU A 160 -8.87 -11.37 -10.75
CA GLU A 160 -7.98 -11.79 -9.65
C GLU A 160 -7.00 -12.91 -10.03
N GLU A 161 -7.09 -13.43 -11.25
CA GLU A 161 -6.15 -14.41 -11.75
C GLU A 161 -4.72 -13.85 -11.73
N PHE A 162 -3.73 -14.71 -11.52
CA PHE A 162 -2.34 -14.31 -11.37
C PHE A 162 -1.86 -13.33 -12.46
N VAL A 163 -2.20 -13.62 -13.72
CA VAL A 163 -1.81 -12.76 -14.85
C VAL A 163 -2.59 -11.44 -14.93
N GLN A 164 -3.78 -11.38 -14.35
CA GLN A 164 -4.65 -10.19 -14.36
C GLN A 164 -4.25 -9.16 -13.31
N ARG A 165 -3.35 -9.53 -12.39
CA ARG A 165 -2.79 -8.63 -11.38
C ARG A 165 -1.64 -7.78 -11.91
N ARG A 166 -1.10 -8.11 -13.10
CA ARG A 166 0.03 -7.43 -13.74
C ARG A 166 -0.37 -6.10 -14.33
N SER A 167 0.60 -5.18 -14.39
CA SER A 167 0.50 -3.91 -15.12
C SER A 167 -0.76 -3.11 -14.74
N TRP A 168 -1.16 -3.21 -13.48
CA TRP A 168 -2.25 -2.42 -12.95
C TRP A 168 -1.89 -0.93 -12.98
N LYS A 169 -2.88 -0.08 -13.09
CA LYS A 169 -2.70 1.38 -13.16
C LYS A 169 -3.35 2.06 -11.94
N PRO A 170 -2.72 1.95 -10.76
CA PRO A 170 -3.33 2.43 -9.53
C PRO A 170 -3.58 3.94 -9.51
N ALA A 171 -2.74 4.74 -10.16
CA ALA A 171 -2.96 6.19 -10.26
C ALA A 171 -4.21 6.54 -11.07
N GLU A 172 -4.38 5.91 -12.25
CA GLU A 172 -5.57 6.10 -13.09
C GLU A 172 -6.83 5.60 -12.37
N PHE A 173 -6.72 4.49 -11.64
CA PHE A 173 -7.82 3.96 -10.84
C PHE A 173 -8.23 4.92 -9.73
N ALA A 174 -7.27 5.45 -8.98
CA ALA A 174 -7.53 6.39 -7.90
C ALA A 174 -8.18 7.69 -8.43
N GLU A 175 -7.66 8.24 -9.52
CA GLU A 175 -8.21 9.43 -10.18
C GLU A 175 -9.64 9.20 -10.66
N LYS A 176 -9.87 8.11 -11.41
CA LYS A 176 -11.20 7.74 -11.94
C LYS A 176 -12.28 7.67 -10.85
N HIS A 177 -11.92 7.18 -9.67
CA HIS A 177 -12.84 6.98 -8.56
C HIS A 177 -12.80 8.09 -7.50
N GLY A 178 -12.06 9.18 -7.74
CA GLY A 178 -11.97 10.33 -6.83
C GLY A 178 -11.33 10.00 -5.48
N LEU A 179 -10.47 8.99 -5.44
CA LEU A 179 -9.76 8.57 -4.24
C LEU A 179 -8.64 9.57 -3.91
N LYS A 180 -8.58 10.03 -2.67
CA LYS A 180 -7.56 10.98 -2.21
C LYS A 180 -6.52 10.28 -1.35
N LEU A 181 -5.25 10.28 -1.77
CA LEU A 181 -4.15 9.72 -0.98
C LEU A 181 -4.00 10.47 0.35
N VAL A 182 -4.00 9.74 1.47
CA VAL A 182 -3.95 10.29 2.83
C VAL A 182 -2.88 9.67 3.72
N GLY A 183 -2.42 8.46 3.39
CA GLY A 183 -1.37 7.78 4.15
C GLY A 183 -0.55 6.84 3.27
N VAL A 184 0.72 6.70 3.60
CA VAL A 184 1.67 5.81 2.91
C VAL A 184 2.53 5.09 3.94
N ASN A 185 2.73 3.81 3.72
CA ASN A 185 3.81 3.04 4.33
C ASN A 185 4.39 2.09 3.28
N TRP A 186 5.59 1.60 3.47
CA TRP A 186 6.22 0.74 2.49
C TRP A 186 7.31 -0.13 3.10
N MET A 187 7.67 -1.20 2.42
CA MET A 187 8.72 -2.13 2.82
C MET A 187 9.53 -2.60 1.63
N THR A 188 10.70 -3.17 1.89
CA THR A 188 11.41 -4.04 0.96
C THR A 188 11.17 -5.50 1.32
N CYS A 189 11.06 -6.38 0.32
CA CYS A 189 10.92 -7.80 0.56
C CYS A 189 11.69 -8.62 -0.47
N ALA A 190 12.35 -9.67 0.00
CA ALA A 190 13.07 -10.62 -0.85
C ALA A 190 12.56 -12.06 -0.63
N GLY A 191 12.90 -12.97 -1.54
CA GLY A 191 12.69 -14.40 -1.37
C GLY A 191 13.36 -14.94 -0.10
N ASP A 192 12.88 -16.05 0.43
CA ASP A 192 13.39 -16.61 1.69
C ASP A 192 14.85 -17.08 1.57
N GLY A 193 15.27 -17.51 0.38
CA GLY A 193 16.64 -17.91 0.06
C GLY A 193 17.53 -16.82 -0.52
N TRP A 194 17.03 -15.58 -0.66
CA TRP A 194 17.85 -14.49 -1.21
C TRP A 194 19.04 -14.16 -0.32
N THR A 195 20.20 -13.95 -0.95
CA THR A 195 21.44 -13.49 -0.31
C THR A 195 21.98 -12.26 -1.05
N GLU A 196 22.59 -11.32 -0.32
CA GLU A 196 23.30 -10.17 -0.87
C GLU A 196 24.49 -10.58 -1.74
#